data_446ec10eca6b3ea9ce553122720a0598
#
_entry.id   446ec10eca6b3ea9ce553122720a0598
#
_cell.length_a   1.000
_cell.length_b   1.000
_cell.length_c   1.000
_cell.angle_alpha   90.00
_cell.angle_beta   90.00
_cell.angle_gamma   90.00
#
_symmetry.space_group_name_H-M   'P 1'
#
loop_
_entity.id
_entity.type
_entity.pdbx_description
1 polymer ?
#
loop_
_entity_poly.entity_id
_entity_poly.type
_entity_poly.pdbx_seq_one_letter_code
_entity_poly.pdbx_strand_id
1 'polypeptide(L)'
;IRNEKLDFSANPLLEELHIEGAKDLVSLNLSKNDKLRRLDIFMCHNLQHLALSNQSQLNEVDFALTHLRPKDLEYLEKTLKRNSPYKIRGGSFGDDKIIEVSNGEIVGEYEGKL
;
A
#
# COMPACT_ATOMS: atom_id res chain seq x y z
N ILE A 1 23.46 1.13 5.42
CA ILE A 1 22.02 1.21 5.26
C ILE A 1 21.70 2.00 4.00
N ARG A 2 20.95 1.41 3.12
CA ARG A 2 20.47 2.08 1.92
C ARG A 2 19.08 2.61 2.15
N ASN A 3 18.81 3.83 1.71
CA ASN A 3 17.49 4.43 1.70
C ASN A 3 17.03 4.54 0.25
N GLU A 4 16.42 3.48 -0.26
CA GLU A 4 15.96 3.44 -1.64
C GLU A 4 14.65 4.19 -1.81
N LYS A 5 14.60 4.95 -2.90
CA LYS A 5 13.38 5.64 -3.34
C LYS A 5 13.06 5.16 -4.74
N LEU A 6 11.84 4.70 -4.93
CA LEU A 6 11.39 4.25 -6.24
C LEU A 6 10.33 5.20 -6.78
N ASP A 7 10.43 5.48 -8.07
CA ASP A 7 9.54 6.37 -8.79
C ASP A 7 9.16 5.71 -10.11
N PHE A 8 7.88 5.52 -10.33
CA PHE A 8 7.35 4.86 -11.52
C PHE A 8 6.72 5.84 -12.50
N SER A 9 7.10 7.12 -12.45
CA SER A 9 6.56 8.14 -13.35
C SER A 9 6.83 7.86 -14.84
N ALA A 10 7.86 7.06 -15.14
CA ALA A 10 8.14 6.62 -16.50
C ALA A 10 7.21 5.50 -16.99
N ASN A 11 6.34 5.00 -16.13
CA ASN A 11 5.44 3.88 -16.42
C ASN A 11 3.97 4.30 -16.19
N PRO A 12 3.45 5.28 -16.97
CA PRO A 12 2.13 5.84 -16.69
C PRO A 12 0.97 4.87 -16.93
N LEU A 13 1.21 3.76 -17.63
CA LEU A 13 0.19 2.75 -17.89
C LEU A 13 0.21 1.60 -16.89
N LEU A 14 1.00 1.70 -15.85
CA LEU A 14 1.13 0.67 -14.83
C LEU A 14 -0.20 0.40 -14.14
N GLU A 15 -0.66 -0.84 -14.14
CA GLU A 15 -1.92 -1.25 -13.53
C GLU A 15 -1.72 -2.05 -12.25
N GLU A 16 -0.64 -2.81 -12.16
CA GLU A 16 -0.34 -3.62 -10.99
C GLU A 16 1.14 -3.45 -10.62
N LEU A 17 1.40 -3.33 -9.34
CA LEU A 17 2.77 -3.25 -8.84
C LEU A 17 2.91 -4.20 -7.65
N HIS A 18 3.91 -5.07 -7.72
CA HIS A 18 4.22 -6.02 -6.66
C HIS A 18 5.67 -5.82 -6.23
N ILE A 19 5.87 -5.34 -5.01
CA ILE A 19 7.18 -5.20 -4.40
C ILE A 19 7.10 -5.86 -3.02
N GLU A 20 7.68 -7.04 -2.87
CA GLU A 20 7.57 -7.80 -1.64
C GLU A 20 8.92 -7.90 -0.96
N GLY A 21 8.96 -7.60 0.33
CA GLY A 21 10.15 -7.79 1.16
C GLY A 21 11.32 -6.88 0.83
N ALA A 22 11.09 -5.72 0.25
CA ALA A 22 12.16 -4.78 -0.10
C ALA A 22 12.68 -4.06 1.15
N LYS A 23 13.76 -4.55 1.71
CA LYS A 23 14.31 -4.11 3.01
C LYS A 23 14.79 -2.67 3.02
N ASP A 24 15.32 -2.19 1.91
CA ASP A 24 15.93 -0.86 1.83
C ASP A 24 14.98 0.20 1.26
N LEU A 25 13.78 -0.20 0.86
CA LEU A 25 12.82 0.72 0.27
C LEU A 25 12.19 1.59 1.36
N VAL A 26 12.37 2.89 1.25
CA VAL A 26 11.88 3.88 2.21
C VAL A 26 10.76 4.73 1.63
N SER A 27 10.80 4.99 0.33
CA SER A 27 9.85 5.87 -0.34
C SER A 27 9.43 5.30 -1.68
N LEU A 28 8.13 5.32 -1.95
CA LEU A 28 7.55 4.85 -3.19
C LEU A 28 6.64 5.93 -3.74
N ASN A 29 6.97 6.43 -4.93
CA ASN A 29 6.19 7.48 -5.58
C ASN A 29 5.35 6.89 -6.72
N LEU A 30 4.05 6.88 -6.53
CA LEU A 30 3.07 6.40 -7.50
C LEU A 30 2.12 7.53 -7.94
N SER A 31 2.55 8.79 -7.76
CA SER A 31 1.70 9.94 -8.01
C SER A 31 1.37 10.16 -9.50
N LYS A 32 2.08 9.51 -10.41
CA LYS A 32 1.84 9.60 -11.85
C LYS A 32 1.21 8.33 -12.44
N ASN A 33 0.93 7.34 -11.59
CA ASN A 33 0.42 6.03 -12.04
C ASN A 33 -1.10 5.98 -11.89
N ASP A 34 -1.79 6.77 -12.71
CA ASP A 34 -3.24 6.98 -12.60
C ASP A 34 -4.08 5.74 -12.94
N LYS A 35 -3.48 4.76 -13.60
CA LYS A 35 -4.17 3.54 -13.99
C LYS A 35 -3.94 2.37 -13.02
N LEU A 36 -3.24 2.64 -11.93
CA LEU A 36 -2.93 1.61 -10.93
C LEU A 36 -4.22 1.11 -10.29
N ARG A 37 -4.44 -0.19 -10.30
CA ARG A 37 -5.59 -0.83 -9.67
C ARG A 37 -5.23 -1.81 -8.56
N ARG A 38 -3.98 -2.31 -8.55
CA ARG A 38 -3.52 -3.26 -7.54
C ARG A 38 -2.11 -2.93 -7.09
N LEU A 39 -1.92 -2.84 -5.79
CA LEU A 39 -0.64 -2.54 -5.17
C LEU A 39 -0.34 -3.56 -4.08
N ASP A 40 0.78 -4.26 -4.21
CA ASP A 40 1.27 -5.19 -3.20
C ASP A 40 2.66 -4.72 -2.74
N ILE A 41 2.74 -4.29 -1.49
CA ILE A 41 3.97 -3.85 -0.84
C ILE A 41 4.21 -4.61 0.46
N PHE A 42 3.77 -5.85 0.49
CA PHE A 42 3.85 -6.73 1.65
C PHE A 42 5.29 -6.88 2.14
N MET A 43 5.50 -6.76 3.46
CA MET A 43 6.81 -6.92 4.11
C MET A 43 7.88 -5.90 3.70
N CYS A 44 7.51 -4.77 3.18
CA CYS A 44 8.44 -3.66 2.97
C CYS A 44 8.60 -2.90 4.28
N HIS A 45 9.40 -3.44 5.20
CA HIS A 45 9.46 -3.00 6.60
C HIS A 45 9.85 -1.55 6.80
N ASN A 46 10.69 -1.02 5.93
CA ASN A 46 11.20 0.33 6.06
C ASN A 46 10.45 1.35 5.20
N LEU A 47 9.42 0.89 4.51
CA LEU A 47 8.62 1.78 3.68
C LEU A 47 7.76 2.68 4.55
N GLN A 48 8.06 3.98 4.52
CA GLN A 48 7.40 4.99 5.33
C GLN A 48 6.57 5.96 4.49
N HIS A 49 7.03 6.23 3.26
CA HIS A 49 6.44 7.25 2.40
C HIS A 49 5.82 6.62 1.16
N LEU A 50 4.53 6.79 1.01
CA LEU A 50 3.78 6.33 -0.15
C LEU A 50 3.07 7.52 -0.77
N ALA A 51 3.51 7.94 -1.95
CA ALA A 51 2.87 9.03 -2.67
C ALA A 51 1.90 8.48 -3.70
N LEU A 52 0.64 8.83 -3.56
CA LEU A 52 -0.44 8.48 -4.47
C LEU A 52 -1.01 9.74 -5.09
N SER A 53 -1.75 9.58 -6.17
CA SER A 53 -2.59 10.63 -6.75
C SER A 53 -4.06 10.20 -6.63
N ASN A 54 -4.93 10.75 -7.45
CA ASN A 54 -6.32 10.34 -7.49
C ASN A 54 -6.52 9.08 -8.34
N GLN A 55 -5.87 7.99 -7.96
CA GLN A 55 -6.04 6.71 -8.66
C GLN A 55 -7.51 6.28 -8.58
N SER A 56 -8.23 6.42 -9.67
CA SER A 56 -9.66 6.12 -9.71
C SER A 56 -9.97 4.62 -9.75
N GLN A 57 -8.95 3.79 -10.02
CA GLN A 57 -9.11 2.35 -10.18
C GLN A 57 -8.43 1.53 -9.09
N LEU A 58 -7.68 2.18 -8.20
CA LEU A 58 -6.97 1.48 -7.12
C LEU A 58 -7.98 0.95 -6.11
N ASN A 59 -8.16 -0.37 -6.10
CA ASN A 59 -9.14 -1.01 -5.24
C ASN A 59 -8.63 -2.27 -4.55
N GLU A 60 -7.37 -2.65 -4.76
CA GLU A 60 -6.79 -3.81 -4.09
C GLU A 60 -5.37 -3.46 -3.64
N VAL A 61 -5.14 -3.51 -2.32
CA VAL A 61 -3.85 -3.15 -1.74
C VAL A 61 -3.48 -4.11 -0.62
N ASP A 62 -2.23 -4.58 -0.64
CA ASP A 62 -1.62 -5.30 0.47
C ASP A 62 -0.45 -4.45 0.97
N PHE A 63 -0.61 -3.86 2.16
CA PHE A 63 0.44 -3.08 2.79
C PHE A 63 0.84 -3.66 4.16
N ALA A 64 0.53 -4.93 4.39
CA ALA A 64 0.85 -5.57 5.66
C ALA A 64 2.35 -5.56 5.93
N LEU A 65 2.70 -5.38 7.19
CA LEU A 65 4.08 -5.36 7.68
C LEU A 65 4.94 -4.27 7.03
N THR A 66 4.33 -3.10 6.81
CA THR A 66 5.01 -1.87 6.43
C THR A 66 5.01 -0.89 7.61
N HIS A 67 5.70 0.24 7.46
CA HIS A 67 5.70 1.31 8.46
C HIS A 67 5.24 2.63 7.83
N LEU A 68 4.17 2.57 7.05
CA LEU A 68 3.61 3.76 6.43
C LEU A 68 3.23 4.81 7.48
N ARG A 69 3.53 6.07 7.18
CA ARG A 69 3.16 7.17 8.07
C ARG A 69 1.63 7.29 8.14
N PRO A 70 1.10 7.74 9.29
CA PRO A 70 -0.36 7.85 9.47
C PRO A 70 -1.06 8.65 8.36
N LYS A 71 -0.44 9.74 7.89
CA LYS A 71 -1.05 10.55 6.84
C LYS A 71 -1.11 9.84 5.48
N ASP A 72 -0.11 9.02 5.19
CA ASP A 72 -0.09 8.24 3.93
C ASP A 72 -1.11 7.11 4.00
N LEU A 73 -1.24 6.49 5.16
CA LEU A 73 -2.23 5.45 5.39
C LEU A 73 -3.65 6.01 5.29
N GLU A 74 -3.88 7.18 5.86
CA GLU A 74 -5.17 7.87 5.78
C GLU A 74 -5.55 8.19 4.33
N TYR A 75 -4.60 8.68 3.55
CA TYR A 75 -4.82 8.97 2.13
C TYR A 75 -5.16 7.71 1.35
N LEU A 76 -4.43 6.61 1.62
CA LEU A 76 -4.67 5.32 1.01
C LEU A 76 -6.10 4.83 1.30
N GLU A 77 -6.53 4.91 2.55
CA GLU A 77 -7.87 4.49 2.95
C GLU A 77 -8.96 5.31 2.26
N LYS A 78 -8.76 6.62 2.15
CA LYS A 78 -9.72 7.48 1.44
C LYS A 78 -9.82 7.12 -0.03
N THR A 79 -8.68 6.83 -0.65
CA THR A 79 -8.64 6.42 -2.05
C THR A 79 -9.41 5.12 -2.26
N LEU A 80 -9.19 4.13 -1.41
CA LEU A 80 -9.87 2.84 -1.50
C LEU A 80 -11.37 2.97 -1.30
N LYS A 81 -11.79 3.74 -0.31
CA LYS A 81 -13.22 3.97 -0.05
C LYS A 81 -13.93 4.61 -1.23
N ARG A 82 -13.26 5.55 -1.90
CA ARG A 82 -13.80 6.18 -3.11
C ARG A 82 -13.98 5.18 -4.25
N ASN A 83 -13.12 4.18 -4.32
CA ASN A 83 -13.07 3.20 -5.40
C ASN A 83 -13.78 1.88 -5.04
N SER A 84 -14.72 1.92 -4.10
CA SER A 84 -15.46 0.72 -3.69
C SER A 84 -16.13 0.02 -4.88
N PRO A 85 -16.21 -1.32 -4.87
CA PRO A 85 -15.74 -2.24 -3.82
C PRO A 85 -14.22 -2.36 -3.79
N TYR A 86 -13.66 -2.48 -2.59
CA TYR A 86 -12.21 -2.56 -2.42
C TYR A 86 -11.82 -3.73 -1.52
N LYS A 87 -10.55 -4.15 -1.67
CA LYS A 87 -9.96 -5.21 -0.87
C LYS A 87 -8.62 -4.71 -0.32
N ILE A 88 -8.43 -4.86 0.97
CA ILE A 88 -7.23 -4.39 1.63
C ILE A 88 -6.72 -5.47 2.59
N ARG A 89 -5.39 -5.63 2.61
CA ARG A 89 -4.70 -6.44 3.58
C ARG A 89 -3.67 -5.56 4.26
N GLY A 90 -3.76 -5.45 5.56
CA GLY A 90 -2.86 -4.61 6.34
C GLY A 90 -3.38 -4.51 7.75
N GLY A 91 -2.62 -3.88 8.61
CA GLY A 91 -2.99 -3.70 10.00
C GLY A 91 -2.88 -2.24 10.40
N SER A 92 -3.16 -2.00 11.68
CA SER A 92 -2.90 -0.71 12.27
C SER A 92 -1.40 -0.43 12.22
N PHE A 93 -1.06 0.82 11.99
CA PHE A 93 0.33 1.24 11.97
C PHE A 93 1.03 0.84 13.27
N GLY A 94 2.15 0.14 13.15
CA GLY A 94 2.92 -0.31 14.30
C GLY A 94 2.40 -1.58 14.97
N ASP A 95 1.38 -2.20 14.41
CA ASP A 95 0.76 -3.39 14.94
C ASP A 95 1.30 -4.64 14.25
N ASP A 96 1.46 -5.73 15.00
CA ASP A 96 1.89 -7.02 14.44
C ASP A 96 0.73 -7.83 13.85
N LYS A 97 -0.42 -7.19 13.67
CA LYS A 97 -1.60 -7.84 13.11
C LYS A 97 -1.76 -7.54 11.65
N ILE A 98 -2.14 -8.57 10.91
CA ILE A 98 -2.55 -8.44 9.51
C ILE A 98 -4.07 -8.54 9.49
N ILE A 99 -4.72 -7.52 8.95
CA ILE A 99 -6.16 -7.46 8.85
C ILE A 99 -6.55 -7.44 7.38
N GLU A 100 -7.39 -8.38 6.98
CA GLU A 100 -7.98 -8.37 5.65
C GLU A 100 -9.35 -7.71 5.73
N VAL A 101 -9.55 -6.70 4.89
CA VAL A 101 -10.80 -5.97 4.83
C VAL A 101 -11.34 -6.04 3.41
N SER A 102 -12.61 -6.37 3.27
CA SER A 102 -13.31 -6.34 1.99
C SER A 102 -14.57 -5.50 2.15
N ASN A 103 -14.69 -4.49 1.31
CA ASN A 103 -15.83 -3.56 1.34
C ASN A 103 -16.11 -2.96 2.72
N GLY A 104 -15.05 -2.65 3.45
CA GLY A 104 -15.17 -2.05 4.79
C GLY A 104 -15.43 -3.04 5.91
N GLU A 105 -15.53 -4.34 5.61
CA GLU A 105 -15.73 -5.39 6.61
C GLU A 105 -14.47 -6.20 6.79
N ILE A 106 -14.13 -6.50 8.05
CA ILE A 106 -13.00 -7.36 8.37
C ILE A 106 -13.39 -8.79 8.03
N VAL A 107 -12.66 -9.40 7.08
CA VAL A 107 -12.89 -10.78 6.65
C VAL A 107 -11.80 -11.74 7.12
N GLY A 108 -10.73 -11.23 7.68
CA GLY A 108 -9.65 -12.05 8.23
C GLY A 108 -8.76 -11.24 9.15
N GLU A 109 -8.21 -11.90 10.16
CA GLU A 109 -7.29 -11.30 11.11
C GLU A 109 -6.21 -12.32 11.45
N TYR A 110 -4.95 -11.93 11.29
CA TYR A 110 -3.81 -12.82 11.50
C TYR A 110 -2.74 -12.13 12.33
N GLU A 111 -1.96 -12.89 13.07
CA GLU A 111 -0.78 -12.35 13.71
C GLU A 111 0.37 -12.37 12.70
N GLY A 112 0.93 -11.18 12.44
CA GLY A 112 2.11 -11.04 11.61
C GLY A 112 3.32 -10.84 12.48
N LYS A 113 4.24 -11.80 12.48
CA LYS A 113 5.54 -11.67 13.16
C LYS A 113 6.63 -11.73 12.12
N LEU A 114 7.55 -10.84 12.27
CA LEU A 114 8.74 -10.78 11.42
C LEU A 114 9.91 -11.51 12.09
#